data_68d178232c52737106534b2c0de03749
#
_entry.id   68d178232c52737106534b2c0de03749
#
_cell.length_a   1.000
_cell.length_b   1.000
_cell.length_c   1.000
_cell.angle_alpha   90.00
_cell.angle_beta   90.00
_cell.angle_gamma   90.00
#
_symmetry.space_group_name_H-M   'P 1'
#
loop_
_entity.id
_entity.type
_entity.pdbx_description
1 polymer ?
#
loop_
_entity_poly.entity_id
_entity_poly.type
_entity_poly.pdbx_seq_one_letter_code
_entity_poly.pdbx_strand_id
1 'polypeptide(L)'
;MQTMLYLELNGFALAVLFLIFLNVRHQKEKYLLEQKLFLALLLSNALILILDSAMWLLDGKTGFLVRETYLMVTVVYYSLNPVISMIWSLYADYLICRNENRLRKMFCWMMVPVCINGVLSFMGIEGNYLFFIDGNNVYHRGKLFYIMAAISYLYLIYTLLFIIAKQKQMKDKKKGYHAIPILAFAVPPFIGGILQTLFYGVSLIWVSMTISVFIIFINFQNYQLYTDHLTGLFNRRQLDNYLQERLQSRSGGSLIGGVMIDLDSFKEINDLYGHNAGDQALEYSATIFRNTFRRNDFIARYGGDEFIIIMELEDSGDLIKAIERLRENIRQFNLSAVVPYRIGLSMGYDVFDCRSGKSVNDFLKHIDGLMYRDKLNNRGLKHA
;
A
#
# COMPACT_ATOMS: atom_id res chain seq x y z
N MET A 1 36.33 14.59 8.19
CA MET A 1 35.93 13.17 8.18
C MET A 1 34.40 13.01 8.36
N GLN A 2 33.77 13.62 9.38
CA GLN A 2 32.29 13.53 9.58
C GLN A 2 31.49 14.08 8.42
N THR A 3 31.77 15.29 7.93
CA THR A 3 31.05 15.91 6.79
C THR A 3 31.07 15.00 5.56
N MET A 4 32.22 14.39 5.23
CA MET A 4 32.34 13.51 4.08
C MET A 4 31.45 12.27 4.21
N LEU A 5 31.43 11.67 5.41
CA LEU A 5 30.58 10.51 5.70
C LEU A 5 29.08 10.82 5.49
N TYR A 6 28.60 11.99 5.99
CA TYR A 6 27.19 12.34 5.82
C TYR A 6 26.84 12.70 4.39
N LEU A 7 27.74 13.32 3.62
CA LEU A 7 27.55 13.56 2.20
C LEU A 7 27.49 12.25 1.40
N GLU A 8 28.33 11.27 1.73
CA GLU A 8 28.28 9.94 1.11
C GLU A 8 26.97 9.21 1.43
N LEU A 9 26.52 9.23 2.70
CA LEU A 9 25.26 8.64 3.12
C LEU A 9 24.05 9.30 2.43
N ASN A 10 24.00 10.62 2.38
CA ASN A 10 22.95 11.37 1.70
C ASN A 10 22.99 11.13 0.20
N GLY A 11 24.18 11.08 -0.42
CA GLY A 11 24.35 10.76 -1.84
C GLY A 11 23.83 9.36 -2.19
N PHE A 12 24.16 8.36 -1.37
CA PHE A 12 23.60 7.02 -1.52
C PHE A 12 22.08 6.99 -1.38
N ALA A 13 21.54 7.67 -0.35
CA ALA A 13 20.09 7.77 -0.14
C ALA A 13 19.39 8.44 -1.34
N LEU A 14 19.95 9.53 -1.89
CA LEU A 14 19.44 10.20 -3.09
C LEU A 14 19.47 9.28 -4.32
N ALA A 15 20.53 8.49 -4.52
CA ALA A 15 20.60 7.52 -5.61
C ALA A 15 19.50 6.46 -5.49
N VAL A 16 19.23 5.95 -4.29
CA VAL A 16 18.13 5.00 -4.04
C VAL A 16 16.78 5.64 -4.37
N LEU A 17 16.51 6.87 -3.89
CA LEU A 17 15.26 7.59 -4.18
C LEU A 17 15.10 7.86 -5.67
N PHE A 18 16.18 8.18 -6.38
CA PHE A 18 16.16 8.40 -7.82
C PHE A 18 15.79 7.12 -8.60
N LEU A 19 16.35 5.97 -8.21
CA LEU A 19 15.99 4.67 -8.82
C LEU A 19 14.50 4.33 -8.58
N ILE A 20 13.99 4.58 -7.37
CA ILE A 20 12.57 4.41 -7.06
C ILE A 20 11.73 5.35 -7.95
N PHE A 21 12.12 6.62 -8.07
CA PHE A 21 11.43 7.61 -8.90
C PHE A 21 11.33 7.18 -10.36
N LEU A 22 12.44 6.72 -10.96
CA LEU A 22 12.46 6.22 -12.34
C LEU A 22 11.50 5.04 -12.52
N ASN A 23 11.48 4.11 -11.58
CA ASN A 23 10.60 2.95 -11.64
C ASN A 23 9.11 3.35 -11.57
N VAL A 24 8.75 4.23 -10.63
CA VAL A 24 7.35 4.71 -10.47
C VAL A 24 6.90 5.53 -11.69
N ARG A 25 7.78 6.34 -12.28
CA ARG A 25 7.46 7.16 -13.46
C ARG A 25 7.19 6.34 -14.72
N HIS A 26 7.83 5.18 -14.87
CA HIS A 26 7.65 4.29 -16.03
C HIS A 26 6.29 3.58 -16.06
N GLN A 27 5.54 3.59 -14.97
CA GLN A 27 4.19 3.03 -14.93
C GLN A 27 3.24 3.98 -15.68
N LYS A 28 2.78 3.56 -16.88
CA LYS A 28 2.00 4.38 -17.84
C LYS A 28 0.56 4.69 -17.42
N GLU A 29 0.10 4.21 -16.27
CA GLU A 29 -1.26 4.45 -15.78
C GLU A 29 -1.41 5.86 -15.20
N LYS A 30 -2.61 6.46 -15.36
CA LYS A 30 -2.96 7.74 -14.72
C LYS A 30 -2.64 7.65 -13.23
N TYR A 31 -1.76 8.52 -12.76
CA TYR A 31 -1.38 8.58 -11.35
C TYR A 31 -2.61 8.65 -10.45
N LEU A 32 -2.95 7.53 -9.82
CA LEU A 32 -3.92 7.49 -8.74
C LEU A 32 -3.45 8.39 -7.58
N LEU A 33 -4.36 8.90 -6.78
CA LEU A 33 -4.03 9.77 -5.64
C LEU A 33 -3.00 9.14 -4.69
N GLU A 34 -3.04 7.83 -4.54
CA GLU A 34 -2.04 7.05 -3.80
C GLU A 34 -0.62 7.24 -4.34
N GLN A 35 -0.44 7.15 -5.66
CA GLN A 35 0.86 7.36 -6.30
C GLN A 35 1.33 8.81 -6.19
N LYS A 36 0.41 9.78 -6.27
CA LYS A 36 0.73 11.20 -6.07
C LYS A 36 1.25 11.48 -4.65
N LEU A 37 0.60 10.89 -3.64
CA LEU A 37 1.05 11.02 -2.25
C LEU A 37 2.39 10.33 -2.01
N PHE A 38 2.61 9.15 -2.60
CA PHE A 38 3.90 8.46 -2.53
C PHE A 38 5.02 9.25 -3.22
N LEU A 39 4.76 9.82 -4.41
CA LEU A 39 5.71 10.70 -5.09
C LEU A 39 6.00 11.97 -4.29
N ALA A 40 4.98 12.57 -3.66
CA ALA A 40 5.18 13.72 -2.78
C ALA A 40 6.08 13.37 -1.59
N LEU A 41 5.90 12.20 -0.98
CA LEU A 41 6.74 11.70 0.11
C LEU A 41 8.19 11.49 -0.35
N LEU A 42 8.39 10.86 -1.52
CA LEU A 42 9.68 10.60 -2.11
C LEU A 42 10.43 11.89 -2.45
N LEU A 43 9.76 12.82 -3.15
CA LEU A 43 10.35 14.09 -3.57
C LEU A 43 10.66 15.00 -2.39
N SER A 44 9.82 15.05 -1.36
CA SER A 44 10.09 15.81 -0.14
C SER A 44 11.27 15.22 0.65
N ASN A 45 11.43 13.89 0.70
CA ASN A 45 12.62 13.28 1.32
C ASN A 45 13.89 13.56 0.51
N ALA A 46 13.84 13.53 -0.82
CA ALA A 46 14.98 13.91 -1.66
C ALA A 46 15.37 15.38 -1.47
N LEU A 47 14.40 16.28 -1.43
CA LEU A 47 14.66 17.70 -1.21
C LEU A 47 15.34 17.95 0.13
N ILE A 48 14.87 17.33 1.21
CA ILE A 48 15.46 17.55 2.52
C ILE A 48 16.86 16.94 2.65
N LEU A 49 17.17 15.83 1.96
CA LEU A 49 18.54 15.29 1.87
C LEU A 49 19.50 16.25 1.15
N ILE A 50 19.01 16.93 0.10
CA ILE A 50 19.79 17.97 -0.60
C ILE A 50 20.06 19.14 0.32
N LEU A 51 19.05 19.61 1.07
CA LEU A 51 19.20 20.70 2.04
C LEU A 51 20.12 20.32 3.19
N ASP A 52 20.02 19.11 3.74
CA ASP A 52 20.91 18.58 4.77
C ASP A 52 22.36 18.54 4.26
N SER A 53 22.57 18.06 3.04
CA SER A 53 23.90 18.06 2.42
C SER A 53 24.46 19.48 2.23
N ALA A 54 23.60 20.42 1.81
CA ALA A 54 24.00 21.81 1.67
C ALA A 54 24.38 22.44 3.03
N MET A 55 23.65 22.12 4.10
CA MET A 55 23.99 22.56 5.45
C MET A 55 25.38 22.06 5.85
N TRP A 56 25.69 20.77 5.65
CA TRP A 56 27.01 20.20 5.95
C TRP A 56 28.14 20.83 5.12
N LEU A 57 27.84 21.24 3.87
CA LEU A 57 28.83 21.89 3.00
C LEU A 57 29.09 23.36 3.39
N LEU A 58 28.10 24.05 3.95
CA LEU A 58 28.18 25.46 4.30
C LEU A 58 28.69 25.70 5.73
N ASP A 59 28.57 24.70 6.60
CA ASP A 59 28.94 24.78 8.01
C ASP A 59 30.40 25.15 8.19
N GLY A 60 30.70 26.16 9.01
CA GLY A 60 32.05 26.67 9.28
C GLY A 60 32.73 27.41 8.14
N LYS A 61 32.08 27.65 7.00
CA LYS A 61 32.67 28.44 5.89
C LYS A 61 32.35 29.91 6.04
N THR A 62 33.38 30.76 5.82
CA THR A 62 33.30 32.21 5.97
C THR A 62 32.88 32.89 4.67
N GLY A 63 32.24 34.06 4.78
CA GLY A 63 31.84 34.92 3.68
C GLY A 63 30.37 35.37 3.81
N PHE A 64 30.08 36.60 3.43
CA PHE A 64 28.73 37.18 3.54
C PHE A 64 27.67 36.36 2.76
N LEU A 65 27.92 36.09 1.48
CA LEU A 65 27.01 35.29 0.65
C LEU A 65 26.84 33.86 1.18
N VAL A 66 27.89 33.27 1.71
CA VAL A 66 27.84 31.93 2.32
C VAL A 66 26.92 31.94 3.53
N ARG A 67 27.02 32.96 4.41
CA ARG A 67 26.17 33.11 5.58
C ARG A 67 24.70 33.26 5.22
N GLU A 68 24.36 34.14 4.28
CA GLU A 68 22.98 34.33 3.83
C GLU A 68 22.39 33.07 3.22
N THR A 69 23.16 32.39 2.37
CA THR A 69 22.75 31.11 1.77
C THR A 69 22.55 30.05 2.86
N TYR A 70 23.42 29.97 3.84
CA TYR A 70 23.31 29.01 4.93
C TYR A 70 22.06 29.26 5.78
N LEU A 71 21.76 30.52 6.14
CA LEU A 71 20.55 30.90 6.84
C LEU A 71 19.29 30.49 6.04
N MET A 72 19.22 30.81 4.75
CA MET A 72 18.11 30.47 3.88
C MET A 72 17.90 28.94 3.79
N VAL A 73 18.97 28.19 3.54
CA VAL A 73 18.91 26.72 3.48
C VAL A 73 18.41 26.15 4.79
N THR A 74 18.93 26.66 5.93
CA THR A 74 18.54 26.19 7.25
C THR A 74 17.07 26.48 7.56
N VAL A 75 16.56 27.68 7.24
CA VAL A 75 15.14 28.03 7.41
C VAL A 75 14.24 27.09 6.61
N VAL A 76 14.58 26.84 5.33
CA VAL A 76 13.81 25.94 4.46
C VAL A 76 13.86 24.51 4.99
N TYR A 77 15.04 24.02 5.39
CA TYR A 77 15.23 22.70 5.99
C TYR A 77 14.34 22.49 7.21
N TYR A 78 14.35 23.43 8.17
CA TYR A 78 13.53 23.35 9.38
C TYR A 78 12.04 23.48 9.10
N SER A 79 11.64 24.32 8.14
CA SER A 79 10.24 24.49 7.73
C SER A 79 9.68 23.23 7.10
N LEU A 80 10.48 22.50 6.30
CA LEU A 80 10.08 21.27 5.61
C LEU A 80 10.13 20.02 6.49
N ASN A 81 10.83 20.05 7.62
CA ASN A 81 11.04 18.88 8.48
C ASN A 81 9.72 18.16 8.87
N PRO A 82 8.68 18.82 9.44
CA PRO A 82 7.43 18.15 9.79
C PRO A 82 6.53 17.81 8.59
N VAL A 83 6.79 18.40 7.41
CA VAL A 83 6.00 18.17 6.18
C VAL A 83 6.06 16.71 5.76
N ILE A 84 7.22 16.07 5.85
CA ILE A 84 7.40 14.67 5.47
C ILE A 84 6.55 13.75 6.34
N SER A 85 6.58 13.96 7.66
CA SER A 85 5.75 13.19 8.61
C SER A 85 4.25 13.42 8.39
N MET A 86 3.86 14.64 8.02
CA MET A 86 2.49 14.99 7.63
C MET A 86 2.08 14.23 6.34
N ILE A 87 2.89 14.27 5.28
CA ILE A 87 2.60 13.57 4.01
C ILE A 87 2.46 12.07 4.25
N TRP A 88 3.34 11.48 5.07
CA TRP A 88 3.23 10.08 5.43
C TRP A 88 1.91 9.77 6.16
N SER A 89 1.49 10.63 7.10
CA SER A 89 0.21 10.48 7.79
C SER A 89 -0.98 10.52 6.84
N LEU A 90 -0.96 11.43 5.87
CA LEU A 90 -1.98 11.54 4.82
C LEU A 90 -1.98 10.31 3.91
N TYR A 91 -0.79 9.83 3.53
CA TYR A 91 -0.63 8.63 2.72
C TYR A 91 -1.21 7.39 3.44
N ALA A 92 -0.85 7.19 4.71
CA ALA A 92 -1.36 6.09 5.52
C ALA A 92 -2.89 6.16 5.73
N ASP A 93 -3.45 7.35 6.02
CA ASP A 93 -4.92 7.53 6.14
C ASP A 93 -5.62 7.20 4.82
N TYR A 94 -5.08 7.67 3.70
CA TYR A 94 -5.68 7.40 2.39
C TYR A 94 -5.62 5.92 2.03
N LEU A 95 -4.52 5.22 2.30
CA LEU A 95 -4.42 3.77 2.07
C LEU A 95 -5.50 2.99 2.83
N ILE A 96 -5.81 3.42 4.06
CA ILE A 96 -6.76 2.73 4.94
C ILE A 96 -8.21 3.10 4.63
N CYS A 97 -8.49 4.38 4.47
CA CYS A 97 -9.87 4.91 4.39
C CYS A 97 -10.38 5.05 2.95
N ARG A 98 -9.50 5.23 1.96
CA ARG A 98 -9.84 5.46 0.54
C ARG A 98 -10.90 6.56 0.35
N ASN A 99 -10.82 7.64 1.13
CA ASN A 99 -11.79 8.73 1.16
C ASN A 99 -11.10 10.09 0.95
N GLU A 100 -11.28 10.67 -0.24
CA GLU A 100 -10.66 11.94 -0.61
C GLU A 100 -11.21 13.14 0.18
N ASN A 101 -12.50 13.16 0.51
CA ASN A 101 -13.10 14.25 1.27
C ASN A 101 -12.55 14.29 2.71
N ARG A 102 -12.33 13.11 3.30
CA ARG A 102 -11.66 12.98 4.59
C ARG A 102 -10.22 13.48 4.51
N LEU A 103 -9.49 13.05 3.46
CA LEU A 103 -8.10 13.45 3.25
C LEU A 103 -7.94 14.97 3.15
N ARG A 104 -8.82 15.64 2.38
CA ARG A 104 -8.82 17.11 2.24
C ARG A 104 -9.03 17.82 3.57
N LYS A 105 -10.00 17.37 4.39
CA LYS A 105 -10.23 17.93 5.72
C LYS A 105 -9.02 17.72 6.63
N MET A 106 -8.44 16.53 6.61
CA MET A 106 -7.27 16.16 7.41
C MET A 106 -6.05 17.00 7.02
N PHE A 107 -5.82 17.20 5.71
CA PHE A 107 -4.76 18.08 5.22
C PHE A 107 -4.82 19.49 5.81
N CYS A 108 -6.00 20.12 5.81
CA CYS A 108 -6.17 21.47 6.40
C CYS A 108 -5.78 21.50 7.87
N TRP A 109 -6.22 20.53 8.69
CA TRP A 109 -5.89 20.47 10.10
C TRP A 109 -4.41 20.17 10.35
N MET A 110 -3.81 19.28 9.57
CA MET A 110 -2.40 18.94 9.71
C MET A 110 -1.46 20.05 9.20
N MET A 111 -1.93 20.93 8.33
CA MET A 111 -1.13 22.10 7.93
C MET A 111 -0.91 23.11 9.08
N VAL A 112 -1.77 23.17 10.08
CA VAL A 112 -1.66 24.16 11.17
C VAL A 112 -0.33 24.03 11.95
N PRO A 113 0.06 22.85 12.48
CA PRO A 113 1.36 22.71 13.14
C PRO A 113 2.55 22.96 12.21
N VAL A 114 2.42 22.59 10.89
CA VAL A 114 3.46 22.87 9.89
C VAL A 114 3.65 24.38 9.69
N CYS A 115 2.56 25.14 9.58
CA CYS A 115 2.61 26.58 9.47
C CYS A 115 3.23 27.23 10.73
N ILE A 116 2.87 26.78 11.92
CA ILE A 116 3.47 27.24 13.18
C ILE A 116 4.98 26.99 13.18
N ASN A 117 5.41 25.78 12.76
CA ASN A 117 6.81 25.45 12.66
C ASN A 117 7.55 26.31 11.62
N GLY A 118 6.91 26.60 10.49
CA GLY A 118 7.46 27.49 9.45
C GLY A 118 7.68 28.92 9.97
N VAL A 119 6.72 29.46 10.71
CA VAL A 119 6.84 30.78 11.35
C VAL A 119 7.98 30.78 12.37
N LEU A 120 8.06 29.75 13.23
CA LEU A 120 9.14 29.60 14.21
C LEU A 120 10.52 29.47 13.54
N SER A 121 10.59 28.79 12.37
CA SER A 121 11.82 28.65 11.60
C SER A 121 12.29 30.01 11.06
N PHE A 122 11.36 30.80 10.51
CA PHE A 122 11.66 32.13 10.02
C PHE A 122 12.07 33.11 11.13
N MET A 123 11.33 33.12 12.23
CA MET A 123 11.65 33.92 13.43
C MET A 123 12.98 33.47 14.08
N GLY A 124 13.45 32.26 13.80
CA GLY A 124 14.73 31.73 14.26
C GLY A 124 15.96 32.49 13.75
N ILE A 125 15.82 33.23 12.65
CA ILE A 125 16.93 34.02 12.06
C ILE A 125 17.46 35.04 13.08
N GLU A 126 16.56 35.75 13.77
CA GLU A 126 16.92 36.79 14.76
C GLU A 126 16.82 36.31 16.21
N GLY A 127 15.84 35.40 16.48
CA GLY A 127 15.45 35.02 17.84
C GLY A 127 16.14 33.78 18.40
N ASN A 128 16.96 33.05 17.61
CA ASN A 128 17.63 31.82 18.02
C ASN A 128 16.66 30.73 18.55
N TYR A 129 15.44 30.65 18.00
CA TYR A 129 14.40 29.76 18.50
C TYR A 129 14.68 28.30 18.15
N LEU A 130 14.62 27.92 16.87
CA LEU A 130 14.83 26.52 16.43
C LEU A 130 16.29 26.22 16.19
N PHE A 131 17.04 27.18 15.70
CA PHE A 131 18.47 27.11 15.41
C PHE A 131 19.11 28.49 15.52
N PHE A 132 20.43 28.54 15.57
CA PHE A 132 21.21 29.75 15.29
C PHE A 132 22.54 29.41 14.64
N ILE A 133 23.05 30.35 13.88
CA ILE A 133 24.35 30.26 13.22
C ILE A 133 25.25 31.33 13.85
N ASP A 134 26.34 30.89 14.47
CA ASP A 134 27.24 31.79 15.19
C ASP A 134 28.06 32.68 14.26
N GLY A 135 28.96 33.52 14.84
CA GLY A 135 29.84 34.41 14.10
C GLY A 135 30.85 33.71 13.21
N ASN A 136 31.15 32.42 13.48
CA ASN A 136 32.04 31.58 12.70
C ASN A 136 31.31 30.73 11.64
N ASN A 137 30.02 31.01 11.41
CA ASN A 137 29.17 30.23 10.52
C ASN A 137 28.97 28.77 10.93
N VAL A 138 29.03 28.48 12.24
CA VAL A 138 28.77 27.14 12.79
C VAL A 138 27.33 27.05 13.27
N TYR A 139 26.65 25.95 12.92
CA TYR A 139 25.28 25.67 13.32
C TYR A 139 25.19 25.24 14.80
N HIS A 140 24.18 25.74 15.48
CA HIS A 140 23.79 25.34 16.82
C HIS A 140 22.28 25.12 16.93
N ARG A 141 21.85 24.17 17.77
CA ARG A 141 20.44 23.95 18.08
C ARG A 141 19.91 25.10 18.93
N GLY A 142 18.74 25.62 18.53
CA GLY A 142 18.04 26.66 19.30
C GLY A 142 17.29 26.11 20.51
N LYS A 143 16.80 27.03 21.36
CA LYS A 143 16.08 26.68 22.61
C LYS A 143 14.79 25.89 22.37
N LEU A 144 14.10 26.12 21.26
CA LEU A 144 12.82 25.49 20.91
C LEU A 144 12.98 24.35 19.88
N PHE A 145 14.20 23.86 19.63
CA PHE A 145 14.46 22.74 18.70
C PHE A 145 13.54 21.55 18.97
N TYR A 146 13.28 21.24 20.25
CA TYR A 146 12.43 20.09 20.63
C TYR A 146 10.95 20.25 20.24
N ILE A 147 10.46 21.50 20.00
CA ILE A 147 9.11 21.74 19.54
C ILE A 147 8.93 21.21 18.11
N MET A 148 9.88 21.48 17.23
CA MET A 148 9.87 20.92 15.86
C MET A 148 9.90 19.41 15.88
N ALA A 149 10.79 18.81 16.68
CA ALA A 149 10.85 17.36 16.85
C ALA A 149 9.52 16.81 17.37
N ALA A 150 8.92 17.45 18.39
CA ALA A 150 7.63 17.06 18.93
C ALA A 150 6.51 17.09 17.88
N ILE A 151 6.44 18.13 17.04
CA ILE A 151 5.47 18.22 15.94
C ILE A 151 5.62 17.04 14.99
N SER A 152 6.85 16.72 14.57
CA SER A 152 7.12 15.59 13.68
C SER A 152 6.73 14.25 14.31
N TYR A 153 7.06 14.03 15.59
CA TYR A 153 6.68 12.82 16.31
C TYR A 153 5.17 12.70 16.56
N LEU A 154 4.46 13.83 16.77
CA LEU A 154 3.01 13.81 16.89
C LEU A 154 2.32 13.24 15.65
N TYR A 155 2.78 13.58 14.44
CA TYR A 155 2.26 12.97 13.22
C TYR A 155 2.54 11.45 13.16
N LEU A 156 3.76 11.03 13.54
CA LEU A 156 4.10 9.61 13.57
C LEU A 156 3.23 8.84 14.58
N ILE A 157 3.11 9.36 15.81
CA ILE A 157 2.31 8.75 16.89
C ILE A 157 0.83 8.72 16.50
N TYR A 158 0.28 9.84 16.00
CA TYR A 158 -1.09 9.87 15.49
C TYR A 158 -1.35 8.78 14.48
N THR A 159 -0.47 8.64 13.52
CA THR A 159 -0.62 7.63 12.44
C THR A 159 -0.52 6.22 12.98
N LEU A 160 0.41 5.94 13.88
CA LEU A 160 0.52 4.63 14.52
C LEU A 160 -0.75 4.28 15.31
N LEU A 161 -1.25 5.19 16.14
CA LEU A 161 -2.49 4.99 16.91
C LEU A 161 -3.69 4.81 15.97
N PHE A 162 -3.75 5.59 14.89
CA PHE A 162 -4.81 5.47 13.88
C PHE A 162 -4.79 4.10 13.20
N ILE A 163 -3.62 3.60 12.77
CA ILE A 163 -3.47 2.27 12.16
C ILE A 163 -3.91 1.18 13.12
N ILE A 164 -3.45 1.24 14.39
CA ILE A 164 -3.81 0.26 15.43
C ILE A 164 -5.32 0.27 15.70
N ALA A 165 -5.92 1.44 15.84
CA ALA A 165 -7.36 1.59 16.06
C ALA A 165 -8.18 1.04 14.87
N LYS A 166 -7.73 1.30 13.65
CA LYS A 166 -8.38 0.83 12.43
C LYS A 166 -8.13 -0.66 12.15
N GLN A 167 -7.05 -1.23 12.64
CA GLN A 167 -6.77 -2.66 12.47
C GLN A 167 -7.89 -3.55 13.05
N LYS A 168 -8.50 -3.17 14.19
CA LYS A 168 -9.69 -3.86 14.72
C LYS A 168 -10.89 -3.79 13.78
N GLN A 169 -11.15 -2.61 13.18
CA GLN A 169 -12.24 -2.43 12.22
C GLN A 169 -11.93 -3.05 10.85
N MET A 170 -10.66 -3.19 10.48
CA MET A 170 -10.23 -3.83 9.23
C MET A 170 -10.25 -5.34 9.32
N LYS A 171 -10.19 -5.94 10.52
CA LYS A 171 -10.43 -7.37 10.72
C LYS A 171 -11.82 -7.78 10.26
N ASP A 172 -12.80 -6.88 10.34
CA ASP A 172 -14.19 -7.13 9.91
C ASP A 172 -14.45 -6.74 8.44
N LYS A 173 -13.59 -5.93 7.82
CA LYS A 173 -13.74 -5.52 6.41
C LYS A 173 -12.64 -6.18 5.56
N LYS A 174 -13.05 -7.09 4.69
CA LYS A 174 -12.28 -7.93 3.74
C LYS A 174 -11.33 -7.18 2.76
N LYS A 175 -10.73 -6.06 3.14
CA LYS A 175 -9.78 -5.33 2.29
C LYS A 175 -8.35 -5.71 2.70
N GLY A 176 -7.68 -6.47 1.83
CA GLY A 176 -6.37 -7.08 2.02
C GLY A 176 -5.17 -6.12 2.12
N TYR A 177 -5.30 -5.00 2.83
CA TYR A 177 -4.15 -4.18 3.18
C TYR A 177 -3.49 -4.73 4.44
N HIS A 178 -2.27 -5.21 4.28
CA HIS A 178 -1.43 -5.57 5.41
C HIS A 178 -1.04 -4.29 6.16
N ALA A 179 -1.51 -4.12 7.40
CA ALA A 179 -1.10 -3.01 8.28
C ALA A 179 0.41 -3.07 8.60
N ILE A 180 1.01 -4.25 8.51
CA ILE A 180 2.42 -4.51 8.84
C ILE A 180 3.40 -3.63 8.05
N PRO A 181 3.32 -3.50 6.70
CA PRO A 181 4.25 -2.64 5.96
C PRO A 181 4.12 -1.17 6.31
N ILE A 182 2.89 -0.70 6.59
CA ILE A 182 2.65 0.69 6.96
C ILE A 182 3.21 0.97 8.37
N LEU A 183 3.12 0.02 9.30
CA LEU A 183 3.74 0.10 10.62
C LEU A 183 5.27 0.03 10.52
N ALA A 184 5.81 -0.86 9.68
CA ALA A 184 7.25 -1.00 9.47
C ALA A 184 7.90 0.27 8.92
N PHE A 185 7.15 1.11 8.18
CA PHE A 185 7.64 2.39 7.71
C PHE A 185 8.07 3.32 8.84
N ALA A 186 7.37 3.35 9.97
CA ALA A 186 7.66 4.27 11.06
C ALA A 186 8.92 3.89 11.85
N VAL A 187 9.36 2.63 11.78
CA VAL A 187 10.45 2.12 12.62
C VAL A 187 11.80 2.77 12.31
N PRO A 188 12.31 2.80 11.05
CA PRO A 188 13.59 3.40 10.76
C PRO A 188 13.69 4.89 11.15
N PRO A 189 12.77 5.80 10.76
CA PRO A 189 12.89 7.20 11.13
C PRO A 189 12.67 7.44 12.62
N PHE A 190 11.92 6.58 13.32
CA PHE A 190 11.79 6.66 14.76
C PHE A 190 13.13 6.37 15.47
N ILE A 191 13.81 5.32 15.07
CA ILE A 191 15.17 4.98 15.58
C ILE A 191 16.16 6.07 15.19
N GLY A 192 16.21 6.46 13.91
CA GLY A 192 17.11 7.49 13.41
C GLY A 192 16.93 8.83 14.12
N GLY A 193 15.69 9.22 14.38
CA GLY A 193 15.36 10.45 15.08
C GLY A 193 15.74 10.42 16.57
N ILE A 194 15.55 9.30 17.26
CA ILE A 194 16.04 9.13 18.65
C ILE A 194 17.56 9.28 18.68
N LEU A 195 18.28 8.55 17.81
CA LEU A 195 19.73 8.63 17.75
C LEU A 195 20.22 10.05 17.47
N GLN A 196 19.60 10.75 16.52
CA GLN A 196 19.93 12.13 16.18
C GLN A 196 19.61 13.10 17.33
N THR A 197 18.60 12.82 18.14
CA THR A 197 18.24 13.66 19.28
C THR A 197 19.22 13.47 20.45
N LEU A 198 19.61 12.22 20.72
CA LEU A 198 20.50 11.87 21.83
C LEU A 198 21.97 12.22 21.53
N PHE A 199 22.41 12.05 20.29
CA PHE A 199 23.80 12.27 19.90
C PHE A 199 23.91 13.51 19.01
N TYR A 200 24.53 14.57 19.54
CA TYR A 200 24.80 15.79 18.78
C TYR A 200 25.75 15.51 17.62
N GLY A 201 25.44 16.07 16.44
CA GLY A 201 26.27 15.89 15.22
C GLY A 201 25.95 14.62 14.43
N VAL A 202 24.96 13.82 14.85
CA VAL A 202 24.46 12.67 14.07
C VAL A 202 23.30 13.11 13.18
N SER A 203 23.37 12.83 11.86
CA SER A 203 22.28 13.13 10.88
C SER A 203 21.86 11.84 10.18
N LEU A 204 21.00 11.05 10.81
CA LEU A 204 20.56 9.74 10.31
C LEU A 204 19.06 9.68 9.96
N ILE A 205 18.27 10.66 10.38
CA ILE A 205 16.80 10.59 10.24
C ILE A 205 16.37 10.49 8.78
N TRP A 206 17.02 11.24 7.87
CA TRP A 206 16.61 11.29 6.45
C TRP A 206 17.08 10.07 5.66
N VAL A 207 18.23 9.53 6.00
CA VAL A 207 18.69 8.23 5.46
C VAL A 207 17.76 7.11 5.93
N SER A 208 17.39 7.11 7.22
CA SER A 208 16.42 6.18 7.78
C SER A 208 15.04 6.32 7.11
N MET A 209 14.63 7.55 6.77
CA MET A 209 13.39 7.82 6.03
C MET A 209 13.45 7.24 4.61
N THR A 210 14.61 7.30 3.95
CA THR A 210 14.82 6.65 2.64
C THR A 210 14.61 5.14 2.73
N ILE A 211 15.08 4.48 3.79
CA ILE A 211 14.82 3.06 4.04
C ILE A 211 13.31 2.80 4.17
N SER A 212 12.59 3.68 4.86
CA SER A 212 11.14 3.58 5.00
C SER A 212 10.39 3.73 3.66
N VAL A 213 10.79 4.69 2.84
CA VAL A 213 10.25 4.86 1.48
C VAL A 213 10.52 3.62 0.63
N PHE A 214 11.71 3.03 0.75
CA PHE A 214 12.07 1.79 0.07
C PHE A 214 11.23 0.59 0.53
N ILE A 215 10.95 0.46 1.83
CA ILE A 215 10.04 -0.56 2.36
C ILE A 215 8.64 -0.45 1.73
N ILE A 216 8.07 0.77 1.67
CA ILE A 216 6.77 0.99 1.00
C ILE A 216 6.84 0.61 -0.47
N PHE A 217 7.89 1.05 -1.17
CA PHE A 217 8.07 0.75 -2.59
C PHE A 217 8.09 -0.76 -2.87
N ILE A 218 8.87 -1.54 -2.11
CA ILE A 218 8.91 -3.00 -2.25
C ILE A 218 7.52 -3.60 -2.00
N ASN A 219 6.81 -3.17 -0.97
CA ASN A 219 5.47 -3.68 -0.67
C ASN A 219 4.47 -3.34 -1.78
N PHE A 220 4.56 -2.14 -2.35
CA PHE A 220 3.75 -1.74 -3.48
C PHE A 220 4.03 -2.59 -4.73
N GLN A 221 5.30 -2.86 -5.04
CA GLN A 221 5.70 -3.74 -6.13
C GLN A 221 5.19 -5.17 -5.90
N ASN A 222 5.35 -5.70 -4.70
CA ASN A 222 4.85 -7.03 -4.35
C ASN A 222 3.32 -7.12 -4.49
N TYR A 223 2.59 -6.07 -4.06
CA TYR A 223 1.13 -6.03 -4.23
C TYR A 223 0.73 -6.12 -5.71
N GLN A 224 1.37 -5.36 -6.59
CA GLN A 224 1.13 -5.41 -8.04
C GLN A 224 1.50 -6.76 -8.67
N LEU A 225 2.54 -7.43 -8.14
CA LEU A 225 2.97 -8.74 -8.65
C LEU A 225 1.99 -9.86 -8.32
N TYR A 226 1.19 -9.74 -7.25
CA TYR A 226 0.39 -10.84 -6.69
C TYR A 226 -1.12 -10.60 -6.73
N THR A 227 -1.57 -9.40 -7.14
CA THR A 227 -3.00 -9.08 -7.24
C THR A 227 -3.38 -8.68 -8.67
N ASP A 228 -4.63 -8.92 -9.02
CA ASP A 228 -5.26 -8.40 -10.23
C ASP A 228 -5.66 -6.95 -10.01
N HIS A 229 -5.22 -6.06 -10.88
CA HIS A 229 -5.38 -4.59 -10.73
C HIS A 229 -6.86 -4.14 -10.79
N LEU A 230 -7.70 -4.82 -11.56
CA LEU A 230 -9.11 -4.47 -11.72
C LEU A 230 -9.92 -4.92 -10.51
N THR A 231 -9.82 -6.19 -10.18
CA THR A 231 -10.67 -6.81 -9.15
C THR A 231 -10.09 -6.71 -7.74
N GLY A 232 -8.77 -6.47 -7.61
CA GLY A 232 -8.03 -6.48 -6.34
C GLY A 232 -8.01 -7.86 -5.68
N LEU A 233 -8.42 -8.94 -6.37
CA LEU A 233 -8.23 -10.33 -5.95
C LEU A 233 -6.78 -10.75 -6.18
N PHE A 234 -6.37 -11.89 -5.65
CA PHE A 234 -5.10 -12.48 -6.05
C PHE A 234 -5.11 -12.80 -7.55
N ASN A 235 -3.96 -12.80 -8.17
CA ASN A 235 -3.80 -13.21 -9.56
C ASN A 235 -3.34 -14.67 -9.65
N ARG A 236 -3.26 -15.20 -10.88
CA ARG A 236 -2.81 -16.57 -11.16
C ARG A 236 -1.43 -16.87 -10.57
N ARG A 237 -0.49 -15.92 -10.62
CA ARG A 237 0.86 -16.11 -10.07
C ARG A 237 0.83 -16.36 -8.55
N GLN A 238 -0.01 -15.65 -7.82
CA GLN A 238 -0.16 -15.87 -6.38
C GLN A 238 -0.86 -17.19 -6.07
N LEU A 239 -1.77 -17.66 -6.93
CA LEU A 239 -2.35 -18.98 -6.81
C LEU A 239 -1.27 -20.08 -6.89
N ASP A 240 -0.38 -19.99 -7.88
CA ASP A 240 0.69 -20.97 -8.05
C ASP A 240 1.59 -21.04 -6.80
N ASN A 241 1.97 -19.87 -6.26
CA ASN A 241 2.74 -19.77 -5.03
C ASN A 241 1.99 -20.39 -3.83
N TYR A 242 0.73 -20.02 -3.65
CA TYR A 242 -0.11 -20.50 -2.55
C TYR A 242 -0.25 -22.03 -2.57
N LEU A 243 -0.49 -22.60 -3.74
CA LEU A 243 -0.63 -24.04 -3.90
C LEU A 243 0.70 -24.77 -3.65
N GLN A 244 1.83 -24.22 -4.10
CA GLN A 244 3.15 -24.80 -3.81
C GLN A 244 3.48 -24.80 -2.32
N GLU A 245 3.23 -23.69 -1.61
CA GLU A 245 3.45 -23.60 -0.16
C GLU A 245 2.59 -24.59 0.61
N ARG A 246 1.32 -24.76 0.22
CA ARG A 246 0.40 -25.72 0.86
C ARG A 246 0.79 -27.18 0.67
N LEU A 247 1.31 -27.52 -0.50
CA LEU A 247 1.81 -28.87 -0.77
C LEU A 247 3.09 -29.20 0.00
N GLN A 248 3.96 -28.21 0.21
CA GLN A 248 5.20 -28.38 0.96
C GLN A 248 4.97 -28.46 2.47
N SER A 249 3.96 -27.75 2.99
CA SER A 249 3.56 -27.83 4.39
C SER A 249 2.81 -29.14 4.64
N ARG A 250 3.54 -30.26 4.82
CA ARG A 250 3.04 -31.59 5.21
C ARG A 250 2.29 -31.63 6.55
N SER A 251 1.94 -30.48 7.11
CA SER A 251 1.27 -30.33 8.40
C SER A 251 -0.22 -30.55 8.26
N GLY A 252 -0.62 -31.81 8.43
CA GLY A 252 -1.96 -32.23 8.84
C GLY A 252 -3.02 -32.17 7.75
N GLY A 253 -3.44 -33.30 7.33
CA GLY A 253 -4.67 -33.82 6.76
C GLY A 253 -5.86 -32.91 6.51
N SER A 254 -5.70 -31.74 5.94
CA SER A 254 -6.81 -30.87 5.58
C SER A 254 -7.31 -31.19 4.17
N LEU A 255 -8.61 -31.38 4.07
CA LEU A 255 -9.31 -31.39 2.80
C LEU A 255 -9.28 -29.96 2.21
N ILE A 256 -9.04 -29.84 0.92
CA ILE A 256 -9.09 -28.57 0.19
C ILE A 256 -10.30 -28.61 -0.74
N GLY A 257 -11.19 -27.63 -0.61
CA GLY A 257 -12.22 -27.38 -1.61
C GLY A 257 -11.69 -26.43 -2.69
N GLY A 258 -11.80 -26.83 -3.96
CA GLY A 258 -11.50 -25.96 -5.10
C GLY A 258 -12.75 -25.64 -5.89
N VAL A 259 -12.89 -24.39 -6.32
CA VAL A 259 -14.00 -23.94 -7.17
C VAL A 259 -13.41 -23.14 -8.33
N MET A 260 -13.53 -23.65 -9.55
CA MET A 260 -13.25 -22.91 -10.78
C MET A 260 -14.54 -22.26 -11.26
N ILE A 261 -14.49 -20.99 -11.62
CA ILE A 261 -15.66 -20.17 -11.98
C ILE A 261 -15.37 -19.40 -13.27
N ASP A 262 -16.36 -19.36 -14.17
CA ASP A 262 -16.35 -18.56 -15.38
C ASP A 262 -17.62 -17.69 -15.41
N LEU A 263 -17.52 -16.42 -15.83
CA LEU A 263 -18.66 -15.54 -15.99
C LEU A 263 -19.42 -15.88 -17.29
N ASP A 264 -20.67 -16.27 -17.16
CA ASP A 264 -21.52 -16.57 -18.30
C ASP A 264 -21.77 -15.34 -19.16
N SER A 265 -21.67 -15.49 -20.48
CA SER A 265 -21.96 -14.43 -21.47
C SER A 265 -21.14 -13.14 -21.24
N PHE A 266 -19.95 -13.21 -20.65
CA PHE A 266 -19.11 -12.03 -20.41
C PHE A 266 -18.80 -11.25 -21.70
N LYS A 267 -18.58 -11.96 -22.82
CA LYS A 267 -18.39 -11.32 -24.12
C LYS A 267 -19.64 -10.54 -24.55
N GLU A 268 -20.83 -11.07 -24.33
CA GLU A 268 -22.09 -10.38 -24.67
C GLU A 268 -22.27 -9.10 -23.83
N ILE A 269 -21.85 -9.11 -22.54
CA ILE A 269 -21.86 -7.91 -21.71
C ILE A 269 -20.95 -6.84 -22.32
N ASN A 270 -19.72 -7.22 -22.75
CA ASN A 270 -18.81 -6.30 -23.41
C ASN A 270 -19.37 -5.76 -24.75
N ASP A 271 -19.93 -6.64 -25.56
CA ASP A 271 -20.40 -6.29 -26.91
C ASP A 271 -21.66 -5.38 -26.84
N LEU A 272 -22.57 -5.60 -25.88
CA LEU A 272 -23.81 -4.84 -25.75
C LEU A 272 -23.69 -3.56 -24.91
N TYR A 273 -22.88 -3.57 -23.85
CA TYR A 273 -22.80 -2.48 -22.87
C TYR A 273 -21.41 -1.81 -22.81
N GLY A 274 -20.46 -2.29 -23.62
CA GLY A 274 -19.09 -1.77 -23.68
C GLY A 274 -18.16 -2.36 -22.62
N HIS A 275 -16.85 -2.23 -22.85
CA HIS A 275 -15.80 -2.79 -21.99
C HIS A 275 -15.86 -2.28 -20.53
N ASN A 276 -16.29 -1.03 -20.30
CA ASN A 276 -16.48 -0.52 -18.95
C ASN A 276 -17.53 -1.30 -18.15
N ALA A 277 -18.58 -1.77 -18.81
CA ALA A 277 -19.60 -2.61 -18.17
C ALA A 277 -19.05 -4.02 -17.87
N GLY A 278 -18.20 -4.57 -18.74
CA GLY A 278 -17.49 -5.81 -18.46
C GLY A 278 -16.55 -5.68 -17.27
N ASP A 279 -15.77 -4.59 -17.19
CA ASP A 279 -14.92 -4.31 -16.04
C ASP A 279 -15.73 -4.21 -14.74
N GLN A 280 -16.87 -3.53 -14.75
CA GLN A 280 -17.79 -3.48 -13.62
C GLN A 280 -18.35 -4.85 -13.26
N ALA A 281 -18.67 -5.71 -14.24
CA ALA A 281 -19.13 -7.08 -13.97
C ALA A 281 -18.08 -7.91 -13.23
N LEU A 282 -16.80 -7.76 -13.61
CA LEU A 282 -15.67 -8.39 -12.91
C LEU A 282 -15.50 -7.85 -11.48
N GLU A 283 -15.61 -6.54 -11.28
CA GLU A 283 -15.52 -5.91 -9.95
C GLU A 283 -16.68 -6.33 -9.02
N TYR A 284 -17.91 -6.37 -9.53
CA TYR A 284 -19.06 -6.85 -8.78
C TYR A 284 -18.91 -8.33 -8.42
N SER A 285 -18.50 -9.17 -9.36
CA SER A 285 -18.24 -10.59 -9.11
C SER A 285 -17.20 -10.79 -8.03
N ALA A 286 -16.08 -10.06 -8.10
CA ALA A 286 -15.05 -10.09 -7.07
C ALA A 286 -15.58 -9.67 -5.69
N THR A 287 -16.47 -8.66 -5.65
CA THR A 287 -17.10 -8.19 -4.41
C THR A 287 -18.05 -9.25 -3.85
N ILE A 288 -18.83 -9.90 -4.70
CA ILE A 288 -19.74 -11.00 -4.30
C ILE A 288 -18.91 -12.17 -3.74
N PHE A 289 -17.83 -12.57 -4.42
CA PHE A 289 -16.95 -13.65 -3.94
C PHE A 289 -16.38 -13.33 -2.56
N ARG A 290 -15.81 -12.13 -2.37
CA ARG A 290 -15.30 -11.70 -1.05
C ARG A 290 -16.37 -11.71 0.05
N ASN A 291 -17.62 -11.42 -0.28
CA ASN A 291 -18.73 -11.42 0.68
C ASN A 291 -19.26 -12.82 0.96
N THR A 292 -19.06 -13.75 0.04
CA THR A 292 -19.54 -15.12 0.15
C THR A 292 -18.56 -16.01 0.93
N PHE A 293 -17.27 -15.93 0.63
CA PHE A 293 -16.24 -16.80 1.19
C PHE A 293 -15.60 -16.24 2.45
N ARG A 294 -14.99 -17.13 3.26
CA ARG A 294 -14.33 -16.74 4.52
C ARG A 294 -13.08 -15.91 4.24
N ARG A 295 -12.61 -15.15 5.21
CA ARG A 295 -11.40 -14.31 5.08
C ARG A 295 -10.15 -15.14 4.75
N ASN A 296 -10.08 -16.37 5.24
CA ASN A 296 -8.95 -17.27 5.04
C ASN A 296 -9.04 -18.06 3.73
N ASP A 297 -10.19 -18.01 3.04
CA ASP A 297 -10.31 -18.64 1.74
C ASP A 297 -9.51 -17.83 0.71
N PHE A 298 -8.77 -18.54 -0.12
CA PHE A 298 -7.97 -17.93 -1.18
C PHE A 298 -8.84 -17.69 -2.40
N ILE A 299 -8.90 -16.45 -2.88
CA ILE A 299 -9.72 -16.04 -4.02
C ILE A 299 -8.83 -15.34 -5.04
N ALA A 300 -8.78 -15.86 -6.27
CA ALA A 300 -7.97 -15.29 -7.35
C ALA A 300 -8.76 -15.13 -8.63
N ARG A 301 -8.38 -14.13 -9.42
CA ARG A 301 -8.73 -14.06 -10.84
C ARG A 301 -7.71 -14.87 -11.61
N TYR A 302 -8.16 -15.93 -12.26
CA TYR A 302 -7.31 -16.88 -12.95
C TYR A 302 -6.88 -16.36 -14.34
N GLY A 303 -7.80 -15.69 -15.04
CA GLY A 303 -7.56 -15.03 -16.33
C GLY A 303 -8.86 -14.55 -16.94
N GLY A 304 -8.86 -13.48 -17.74
CA GLY A 304 -10.07 -13.01 -18.41
C GLY A 304 -11.28 -12.87 -17.48
N ASP A 305 -12.28 -13.72 -17.69
CA ASP A 305 -13.52 -13.85 -16.94
C ASP A 305 -13.53 -15.06 -15.98
N GLU A 306 -12.36 -15.72 -15.79
CA GLU A 306 -12.20 -16.89 -14.95
C GLU A 306 -11.68 -16.55 -13.56
N PHE A 307 -12.25 -17.20 -12.54
CA PHE A 307 -11.87 -17.07 -11.14
C PHE A 307 -11.66 -18.44 -10.51
N ILE A 308 -10.84 -18.48 -9.46
CA ILE A 308 -10.61 -19.66 -8.67
C ILE A 308 -10.70 -19.36 -7.17
N ILE A 309 -11.32 -20.27 -6.42
CA ILE A 309 -11.43 -20.17 -4.98
C ILE A 309 -10.90 -21.46 -4.38
N ILE A 310 -10.01 -21.34 -3.39
CA ILE A 310 -9.45 -22.47 -2.64
C ILE A 310 -9.83 -22.28 -1.19
N MET A 311 -10.43 -23.30 -0.59
CA MET A 311 -10.95 -23.31 0.78
C MET A 311 -10.29 -24.44 1.57
N GLU A 312 -9.95 -24.20 2.83
CA GLU A 312 -9.65 -25.26 3.78
C GLU A 312 -10.96 -25.79 4.37
N LEU A 313 -11.17 -27.10 4.30
CA LEU A 313 -12.40 -27.75 4.72
C LEU A 313 -12.15 -28.64 5.94
N GLU A 314 -13.04 -28.56 6.90
CA GLU A 314 -13.15 -29.54 7.98
C GLU A 314 -14.00 -30.74 7.53
N ASP A 315 -15.05 -30.46 6.75
CA ASP A 315 -15.95 -31.44 6.14
C ASP A 315 -16.24 -31.10 4.68
N SER A 316 -16.43 -32.12 3.84
CA SER A 316 -16.77 -31.98 2.42
C SER A 316 -18.07 -31.22 2.19
N GLY A 317 -19.03 -31.31 3.12
CA GLY A 317 -20.31 -30.59 3.08
C GLY A 317 -20.17 -29.06 3.16
N ASP A 318 -19.07 -28.56 3.71
CA ASP A 318 -18.82 -27.12 3.79
C ASP A 318 -18.61 -26.48 2.41
N LEU A 319 -18.07 -27.22 1.44
CA LEU A 319 -17.94 -26.78 0.05
C LEU A 319 -19.32 -26.56 -0.58
N ILE A 320 -20.22 -27.52 -0.43
CA ILE A 320 -21.59 -27.45 -0.99
C ILE A 320 -22.33 -26.24 -0.41
N LYS A 321 -22.29 -26.05 0.92
CA LYS A 321 -22.89 -24.88 1.59
C LYS A 321 -22.33 -23.56 1.07
N ALA A 322 -21.05 -23.49 0.76
CA ALA A 322 -20.43 -22.30 0.22
C ALA A 322 -20.91 -22.01 -1.21
N ILE A 323 -21.06 -23.03 -2.04
CA ILE A 323 -21.61 -22.91 -3.39
C ILE A 323 -23.07 -22.46 -3.38
N GLU A 324 -23.90 -23.04 -2.50
CA GLU A 324 -25.30 -22.61 -2.36
C GLU A 324 -25.40 -21.14 -1.93
N ARG A 325 -24.57 -20.72 -0.97
CA ARG A 325 -24.49 -19.32 -0.54
C ARG A 325 -24.03 -18.40 -1.68
N LEU A 326 -23.09 -18.85 -2.52
CA LEU A 326 -22.66 -18.08 -3.69
C LEU A 326 -23.80 -17.90 -4.69
N ARG A 327 -24.51 -18.97 -5.02
CA ARG A 327 -25.68 -18.93 -5.91
C ARG A 327 -26.76 -17.96 -5.41
N GLU A 328 -27.03 -17.99 -4.10
CA GLU A 328 -28.01 -17.09 -3.50
C GLU A 328 -27.53 -15.61 -3.55
N ASN A 329 -26.26 -15.33 -3.26
CA ASN A 329 -25.73 -13.98 -3.34
C ASN A 329 -25.76 -13.41 -4.78
N ILE A 330 -25.48 -14.24 -5.79
CA ILE A 330 -25.63 -13.86 -7.21
C ILE A 330 -27.11 -13.57 -7.54
N ARG A 331 -28.02 -14.42 -7.09
CA ARG A 331 -29.45 -14.22 -7.28
C ARG A 331 -29.92 -12.90 -6.68
N GLN A 332 -29.51 -12.59 -5.45
CA GLN A 332 -29.84 -11.33 -4.76
C GLN A 332 -29.25 -10.12 -5.49
N PHE A 333 -28.01 -10.21 -5.95
CA PHE A 333 -27.41 -9.15 -6.76
C PHE A 333 -28.23 -8.88 -8.04
N ASN A 334 -28.58 -9.92 -8.77
CA ASN A 334 -29.37 -9.79 -9.99
C ASN A 334 -30.79 -9.25 -9.75
N LEU A 335 -31.39 -9.53 -8.58
CA LEU A 335 -32.70 -8.97 -8.19
C LEU A 335 -32.63 -7.49 -7.82
N SER A 336 -31.48 -7.02 -7.35
CA SER A 336 -31.30 -5.61 -6.98
C SER A 336 -31.26 -4.65 -8.18
N ALA A 337 -31.13 -5.18 -9.39
CA ALA A 337 -31.14 -4.44 -10.67
C ALA A 337 -30.19 -3.22 -10.70
N VAL A 338 -29.08 -3.30 -10.02
CA VAL A 338 -28.06 -2.22 -9.96
C VAL A 338 -27.43 -1.98 -11.34
N VAL A 339 -27.41 -3.01 -12.18
CA VAL A 339 -26.85 -2.97 -13.54
C VAL A 339 -27.87 -3.48 -14.56
N PRO A 340 -27.78 -3.08 -15.85
CA PRO A 340 -28.73 -3.48 -16.88
C PRO A 340 -28.55 -4.92 -17.40
N TYR A 341 -27.55 -5.65 -16.89
CA TYR A 341 -27.24 -7.03 -17.23
C TYR A 341 -27.35 -7.95 -16.02
N ARG A 342 -27.33 -9.24 -16.24
CA ARG A 342 -27.31 -10.25 -15.18
C ARG A 342 -25.95 -10.91 -15.12
N ILE A 343 -25.44 -11.16 -13.92
CA ILE A 343 -24.25 -11.97 -13.69
C ILE A 343 -24.68 -13.43 -13.58
N GLY A 344 -24.21 -14.27 -14.51
CA GLY A 344 -24.33 -15.72 -14.47
C GLY A 344 -22.95 -16.33 -14.19
N LEU A 345 -22.92 -17.50 -13.58
CA LEU A 345 -21.70 -18.22 -13.28
C LEU A 345 -21.81 -19.67 -13.71
N SER A 346 -20.82 -20.15 -14.45
CA SER A 346 -20.57 -21.58 -14.63
C SER A 346 -19.49 -22.01 -13.66
N MET A 347 -19.71 -23.12 -12.92
CA MET A 347 -18.87 -23.53 -11.80
C MET A 347 -18.50 -25.00 -11.85
N GLY A 348 -17.20 -25.30 -11.71
CA GLY A 348 -16.71 -26.65 -11.44
C GLY A 348 -16.05 -26.68 -10.07
N TYR A 349 -16.49 -27.59 -9.20
CA TYR A 349 -15.98 -27.68 -7.85
C TYR A 349 -15.87 -29.12 -7.38
N ASP A 350 -14.84 -29.40 -6.56
CA ASP A 350 -14.61 -30.69 -5.94
C ASP A 350 -13.70 -30.55 -4.72
N VAL A 351 -13.59 -31.62 -3.97
CA VAL A 351 -12.73 -31.73 -2.79
C VAL A 351 -11.45 -32.48 -3.16
N PHE A 352 -10.32 -31.92 -2.76
CA PHE A 352 -8.99 -32.51 -2.93
C PHE A 352 -8.45 -32.95 -1.57
N ASP A 353 -8.12 -34.25 -1.44
CA ASP A 353 -7.38 -34.75 -0.28
C ASP A 353 -5.88 -34.67 -0.57
N CYS A 354 -5.18 -33.80 0.16
CA CYS A 354 -3.73 -33.59 0.02
C CYS A 354 -2.92 -34.88 0.29
N ARG A 355 -3.51 -35.88 0.95
CA ARG A 355 -2.88 -37.19 1.22
C ARG A 355 -3.05 -38.20 0.10
N SER A 356 -3.90 -37.92 -0.87
CA SER A 356 -4.24 -38.85 -1.96
C SER A 356 -3.08 -39.15 -2.93
N GLY A 357 -1.95 -38.42 -2.84
CA GLY A 357 -0.83 -38.54 -3.77
C GLY A 357 -1.12 -37.97 -5.17
N LYS A 358 -2.32 -37.45 -5.42
CA LYS A 358 -2.68 -36.81 -6.69
C LYS A 358 -1.99 -35.45 -6.83
N SER A 359 -1.68 -35.08 -8.04
CA SER A 359 -1.13 -33.76 -8.35
C SER A 359 -2.19 -32.67 -8.22
N VAL A 360 -1.83 -31.50 -7.67
CA VAL A 360 -2.71 -30.33 -7.66
C VAL A 360 -3.05 -29.87 -9.08
N ASN A 361 -2.12 -30.04 -10.02
CA ASN A 361 -2.40 -29.72 -11.42
C ASN A 361 -3.50 -30.61 -12.01
N ASP A 362 -3.54 -31.89 -11.63
CA ASP A 362 -4.61 -32.78 -12.05
C ASP A 362 -5.93 -32.42 -11.40
N PHE A 363 -5.91 -31.96 -10.16
CA PHE A 363 -7.10 -31.44 -9.48
C PHE A 363 -7.63 -30.16 -10.13
N LEU A 364 -6.75 -29.21 -10.45
CA LEU A 364 -7.15 -27.99 -11.19
C LEU A 364 -7.76 -28.30 -12.55
N LYS A 365 -7.16 -29.21 -13.31
CA LYS A 365 -7.72 -29.66 -14.59
C LYS A 365 -9.06 -30.37 -14.40
N HIS A 366 -9.23 -31.10 -13.32
CA HIS A 366 -10.49 -31.79 -13.01
C HIS A 366 -11.64 -30.78 -12.78
N ILE A 367 -11.43 -29.79 -11.90
CA ILE A 367 -12.46 -28.78 -11.60
C ILE A 367 -12.71 -27.87 -12.81
N ASP A 368 -11.72 -27.58 -13.64
CA ASP A 368 -11.86 -26.88 -14.91
C ASP A 368 -12.76 -27.67 -15.87
N GLY A 369 -12.54 -28.97 -16.02
CA GLY A 369 -13.40 -29.86 -16.81
C GLY A 369 -14.84 -29.92 -16.28
N LEU A 370 -15.05 -29.81 -14.96
CA LEU A 370 -16.38 -29.71 -14.37
C LEU A 370 -17.05 -28.38 -14.73
N MET A 371 -16.34 -27.27 -14.62
CA MET A 371 -16.82 -25.93 -14.98
C MET A 371 -17.21 -25.87 -16.46
N TYR A 372 -16.38 -26.43 -17.35
CA TYR A 372 -16.69 -26.44 -18.76
C TYR A 372 -17.98 -27.21 -19.09
N ARG A 373 -18.25 -28.34 -18.41
CA ARG A 373 -19.52 -29.08 -18.52
C ARG A 373 -20.69 -28.28 -18.04
N ASP A 374 -20.58 -27.59 -16.91
CA ASP A 374 -21.62 -26.69 -16.41
C ASP A 374 -21.92 -25.54 -17.39
N LYS A 375 -20.87 -24.99 -18.01
CA LYS A 375 -20.97 -23.95 -19.03
C LYS A 375 -21.74 -24.42 -20.29
N LEU A 376 -21.52 -25.66 -20.73
CA LEU A 376 -22.26 -26.23 -21.85
C LEU A 376 -23.74 -26.43 -21.50
N ASN A 377 -24.07 -26.90 -20.30
CA ASN A 377 -25.42 -27.08 -19.83
C ASN A 377 -26.17 -25.74 -19.73
N ASN A 378 -25.55 -24.70 -19.19
CA ASN A 378 -26.10 -23.35 -19.08
C ASN A 378 -26.38 -22.71 -20.44
N ARG A 379 -25.53 -22.98 -21.46
CA ARG A 379 -25.75 -22.52 -22.84
C ARG A 379 -26.89 -23.26 -23.51
N GLY A 380 -26.99 -24.57 -23.31
CA GLY A 380 -28.11 -25.39 -23.86
C GLY A 380 -29.47 -24.95 -23.36
N LEU A 381 -29.59 -24.53 -22.10
CA LEU A 381 -30.82 -24.02 -21.51
C LEU A 381 -31.26 -22.62 -22.01
N LYS A 382 -30.33 -21.84 -22.59
CA LYS A 382 -30.63 -20.51 -23.17
C LYS A 382 -31.17 -20.60 -24.60
N HIS A 383 -30.99 -21.72 -25.29
CA HIS A 383 -31.43 -21.95 -26.68
C HIS A 383 -32.59 -22.92 -26.79
N ALA A 384 -33.07 -23.45 -25.66
CA ALA A 384 -34.33 -24.23 -25.56
C ALA A 384 -35.44 -23.39 -24.98
#